data_35a7b2ee39888cfe6acd6fc9fe463fa8
#
_entry.id   35a7b2ee39888cfe6acd6fc9fe463fa8
#
_cell.length_a   1.000
_cell.length_b   1.000
_cell.length_c   1.000
_cell.angle_alpha   90.00
_cell.angle_beta   90.00
_cell.angle_gamma   90.00
#
_symmetry.space_group_name_H-M   'P 1'
#
loop_
_entity.id
_entity.type
_entity.pdbx_description
1 polymer ?
#
loop_
_entity_poly.entity_id
_entity_poly.type
_entity_poly.pdbx_seq_one_letter_code
_entity_poly.pdbx_strand_id
1 'polypeptide(L)'
;TGSANSVDSIRDNGGKSRLGIKFKENLGAMSLIGNAEWKFDIADGTSTSDATNCSNAQDCRTFDLHIGNLGFQTPLGYIGMGSFETPYKTMGKYDLNMDTAIGLNEHGGTSDGAFGIAGTWDSSLSLETQVGPIEVAYMRGLSEQTNNANVQKSDYSIGLRVADMVLPGLEVGFARNHDKSGDSGRGTSNDKLFASYKVMPGVGVFYTGEEVEIAGTNHAAGDITTYGVHYTMGHNVIQIAYADGNMDAATTDYDVWSISNQMNLSKSTDVTIGYTRKGIEGGNNAVRSYGLGITHKF
;
A
#
# COMPACT_ATOMS: atom_id res chain seq x y z
N THR A 1 -7.61 30.39 18.04
CA THR A 1 -6.59 30.64 17.00
C THR A 1 -5.39 29.74 17.32
N GLY A 2 -5.51 28.45 16.97
CA GLY A 2 -4.39 27.52 17.03
C GLY A 2 -3.45 27.82 15.87
N SER A 3 -2.19 28.09 16.18
CA SER A 3 -1.12 28.19 15.21
C SER A 3 -1.02 26.85 14.49
N ALA A 4 -1.31 26.82 13.20
CA ALA A 4 -0.99 25.66 12.39
C ALA A 4 0.54 25.56 12.32
N ASN A 5 1.12 24.56 12.96
CA ASN A 5 2.54 24.28 12.80
C ASN A 5 2.75 23.77 11.37
N SER A 6 3.37 24.59 10.53
CA SER A 6 3.88 24.12 9.24
C SER A 6 5.20 23.38 9.50
N VAL A 7 5.37 22.21 8.94
CA VAL A 7 6.61 21.45 8.98
C VAL A 7 7.11 21.29 7.55
N ASP A 8 8.31 21.80 7.30
CA ASP A 8 9.03 21.54 6.06
C ASP A 8 9.97 20.36 6.31
N SER A 9 9.92 19.36 5.46
CA SER A 9 10.77 18.17 5.60
C SER A 9 11.21 17.64 4.25
N ILE A 10 12.42 17.09 4.21
CA ILE A 10 12.87 16.19 3.16
C ILE A 10 12.58 14.78 3.66
N ARG A 11 11.94 13.95 2.85
CA ARG A 11 11.58 12.58 3.19
C ARG A 11 11.93 11.64 2.05
N ASP A 12 12.23 10.40 2.40
CA ASP A 12 12.42 9.30 1.44
C ASP A 12 11.10 8.67 0.97
N ASN A 13 9.95 9.27 1.33
CA ASN A 13 8.62 8.81 0.97
C ASN A 13 8.31 7.39 1.48
N GLY A 14 8.35 7.20 2.79
CA GLY A 14 7.91 5.95 3.43
C GLY A 14 8.75 4.73 3.04
N GLY A 15 10.06 4.91 2.81
CA GLY A 15 10.97 3.82 2.44
C GLY A 15 10.87 3.42 0.97
N LYS A 16 10.60 4.38 0.08
CA LYS A 16 10.65 4.16 -1.38
C LYS A 16 12.07 4.08 -1.93
N SER A 17 13.07 4.59 -1.19
CA SER A 17 14.48 4.36 -1.53
C SER A 17 14.84 2.93 -1.24
N ARG A 18 15.08 2.15 -2.29
CA ARG A 18 15.25 0.69 -2.18
C ARG A 18 16.39 0.19 -3.04
N LEU A 19 17.10 -0.82 -2.52
CA LEU A 19 18.07 -1.61 -3.27
C LEU A 19 17.64 -3.06 -3.23
N GLY A 20 17.55 -3.72 -4.38
CA GLY A 20 17.09 -5.10 -4.44
C GLY A 20 17.92 -5.97 -5.37
N ILE A 21 17.93 -7.26 -5.09
CA ILE A 21 18.48 -8.31 -5.92
C ILE A 21 17.36 -9.29 -6.25
N LYS A 22 17.18 -9.54 -7.55
CA LYS A 22 16.26 -10.55 -8.05
C LYS A 22 17.03 -11.56 -8.87
N PHE A 23 16.69 -12.84 -8.72
CA PHE A 23 17.22 -13.87 -9.60
C PHE A 23 16.09 -14.78 -10.10
N LYS A 24 16.36 -15.43 -11.23
CA LYS A 24 15.50 -16.44 -11.81
C LYS A 24 16.36 -17.55 -12.39
N GLU A 25 16.12 -18.77 -11.94
CA GLU A 25 16.75 -19.99 -12.46
C GLU A 25 15.69 -20.86 -13.12
N ASN A 26 15.94 -21.29 -14.36
CA ASN A 26 15.04 -22.16 -15.11
C ASN A 26 15.32 -23.62 -14.76
N LEU A 27 14.31 -24.32 -14.27
CA LEU A 27 14.36 -25.72 -13.86
C LEU A 27 13.47 -26.62 -14.77
N GLY A 28 13.45 -26.34 -16.07
CA GLY A 28 12.60 -27.06 -17.03
C GLY A 28 11.18 -26.50 -17.06
N ALA A 29 10.20 -27.25 -16.53
CA ALA A 29 8.79 -26.83 -16.54
C ALA A 29 8.47 -25.72 -15.51
N MET A 30 9.39 -25.39 -14.63
CA MET A 30 9.25 -24.36 -13.60
C MET A 30 10.50 -23.49 -13.52
N SER A 31 10.40 -22.38 -12.83
CA SER A 31 11.56 -21.51 -12.49
C SER A 31 11.59 -21.24 -11.02
N LEU A 32 12.79 -21.28 -10.43
CA LEU A 32 13.05 -20.76 -9.10
C LEU A 32 13.22 -19.24 -9.19
N ILE A 33 12.50 -18.50 -8.37
CA ILE A 33 12.56 -17.04 -8.31
C ILE A 33 12.88 -16.63 -6.89
N GLY A 34 13.83 -15.72 -6.73
CA GLY A 34 14.14 -15.10 -5.43
C GLY A 34 14.19 -13.59 -5.57
N ASN A 35 13.79 -12.91 -4.50
CA ASN A 35 13.83 -11.48 -4.36
C ASN A 35 14.30 -11.11 -2.96
N ALA A 36 15.28 -10.21 -2.88
CA ALA A 36 15.70 -9.58 -1.63
C ALA A 36 15.79 -8.07 -1.87
N GLU A 37 15.05 -7.29 -1.11
CA GLU A 37 14.93 -5.85 -1.24
C GLU A 37 15.12 -5.19 0.12
N TRP A 38 15.98 -4.20 0.19
CA TRP A 38 16.25 -3.41 1.38
C TRP A 38 15.81 -1.97 1.17
N LYS A 39 15.23 -1.40 2.22
CA LYS A 39 14.92 0.02 2.33
C LYS A 39 16.12 0.76 2.91
N PHE A 40 16.30 2.01 2.50
CA PHE A 40 17.20 2.97 3.12
C PHE A 40 16.61 4.37 3.03
N ASP A 41 16.93 5.21 4.01
CA ASP A 41 16.50 6.60 4.01
C ASP A 41 17.64 7.48 3.51
N ILE A 42 17.40 8.22 2.41
CA ILE A 42 18.37 9.16 1.86
C ILE A 42 18.28 10.55 2.50
N ALA A 43 17.24 10.83 3.27
CA ALA A 43 17.04 12.13 3.90
C ALA A 43 17.84 12.25 5.20
N ASP A 44 17.84 11.23 6.04
CA ASP A 44 18.51 11.21 7.34
C ASP A 44 19.49 10.03 7.54
N GLY A 45 19.66 9.20 6.52
CA GLY A 45 20.66 8.13 6.51
C GLY A 45 20.31 6.90 7.33
N THR A 46 19.06 6.82 7.83
CA THR A 46 18.57 5.67 8.60
C THR A 46 17.39 5.00 7.88
N SER A 47 17.10 3.75 8.18
CA SER A 47 15.96 3.04 7.61
C SER A 47 14.65 3.38 8.31
N THR A 48 14.70 4.04 9.46
CA THR A 48 13.55 4.45 10.27
C THR A 48 13.39 5.96 10.25
N SER A 49 12.16 6.43 10.12
CA SER A 49 11.79 7.85 10.11
C SER A 49 12.04 8.60 11.43
N ASP A 50 12.68 7.96 12.40
CA ASP A 50 12.85 8.48 13.75
C ASP A 50 14.32 8.43 14.21
N ALA A 51 15.16 9.26 13.58
CA ALA A 51 16.58 9.42 13.96
C ALA A 51 16.77 9.92 15.41
N THR A 52 15.70 10.40 16.06
CA THR A 52 15.73 10.91 17.43
C THR A 52 15.63 9.82 18.50
N ASN A 53 15.23 8.61 18.14
CA ASN A 53 14.99 7.51 19.07
C ASN A 53 15.85 6.26 18.83
N CYS A 54 17.04 6.42 18.32
CA CYS A 54 18.04 5.34 18.26
C CYS A 54 18.52 4.94 19.69
N SER A 55 17.59 4.55 20.56
CA SER A 55 17.93 4.05 21.89
C SER A 55 18.48 2.62 21.87
N ASN A 56 18.31 1.87 20.77
CA ASN A 56 18.86 0.54 20.57
C ASN A 56 19.58 0.47 19.22
N ALA A 57 20.74 -0.18 19.19
CA ALA A 57 21.55 -0.36 17.98
C ALA A 57 20.84 -1.13 16.83
N GLN A 58 19.66 -1.64 17.07
CA GLN A 58 18.82 -2.33 16.08
C GLN A 58 17.91 -1.37 15.31
N ASP A 59 17.59 -0.19 15.87
CA ASP A 59 16.66 0.76 15.28
C ASP A 59 17.34 1.74 14.31
N CYS A 60 18.68 1.71 14.23
CA CYS A 60 19.51 2.62 13.43
C CYS A 60 20.20 1.92 12.26
N ARG A 61 19.54 1.00 11.59
CA ARG A 61 20.14 0.30 10.44
C ARG A 61 20.06 1.18 9.20
N THR A 62 21.17 1.30 8.49
CA THR A 62 21.23 1.98 7.19
C THR A 62 20.40 1.23 6.13
N PHE A 63 20.31 -0.10 6.26
CA PHE A 63 19.55 -0.97 5.38
C PHE A 63 18.65 -1.86 6.22
N ASP A 64 17.36 -1.86 5.92
CA ASP A 64 16.37 -2.74 6.54
C ASP A 64 15.75 -3.64 5.48
N LEU A 65 15.71 -4.96 5.73
CA LEU A 65 15.12 -5.91 4.81
C LEU A 65 13.62 -5.64 4.72
N HIS A 66 13.15 -5.30 3.53
CA HIS A 66 11.73 -5.02 3.29
C HIS A 66 11.01 -6.23 2.71
N ILE A 67 11.57 -6.81 1.65
CA ILE A 67 11.05 -8.00 0.99
C ILE A 67 12.17 -9.02 0.91
N GLY A 68 11.90 -10.24 1.34
CA GLY A 68 12.84 -11.35 1.25
C GLY A 68 12.08 -12.64 1.00
N ASN A 69 12.05 -13.11 -0.25
CA ASN A 69 11.28 -14.30 -0.60
C ASN A 69 11.95 -15.18 -1.63
N LEU A 70 11.52 -16.44 -1.60
CA LEU A 70 11.94 -17.49 -2.53
C LEU A 70 10.73 -18.32 -2.92
N GLY A 71 10.60 -18.68 -4.21
CA GLY A 71 9.47 -19.47 -4.66
C GLY A 71 9.65 -20.05 -6.05
N PHE A 72 8.67 -20.82 -6.46
CA PHE A 72 8.59 -21.44 -7.77
C PHE A 72 7.51 -20.80 -8.63
N GLN A 73 7.89 -20.36 -9.80
CA GLN A 73 6.94 -20.07 -10.88
C GLN A 73 6.68 -21.34 -11.65
N THR A 74 5.44 -21.80 -11.63
CA THR A 74 4.97 -22.99 -12.34
C THR A 74 4.00 -22.61 -13.44
N PRO A 75 3.61 -23.51 -14.36
CA PRO A 75 2.54 -23.26 -15.32
C PRO A 75 1.16 -22.95 -14.67
N LEU A 76 0.95 -23.35 -13.41
CA LEU A 76 -0.28 -23.12 -12.67
C LEU A 76 -0.26 -21.83 -11.86
N GLY A 77 0.90 -21.19 -11.72
CA GLY A 77 1.06 -19.98 -10.93
C GLY A 77 2.33 -19.98 -10.08
N TYR A 78 2.43 -19.02 -9.19
CA TYR A 78 3.54 -18.85 -8.25
C TYR A 78 3.20 -19.46 -6.88
N ILE A 79 4.18 -20.09 -6.25
CA ILE A 79 4.17 -20.50 -4.86
C ILE A 79 5.49 -20.11 -4.21
N GLY A 80 5.44 -19.37 -3.12
CA GLY A 80 6.64 -18.86 -2.46
C GLY A 80 6.52 -18.76 -0.95
N MET A 81 7.67 -18.56 -0.30
CA MET A 81 7.81 -18.36 1.13
C MET A 81 8.73 -17.19 1.41
N GLY A 82 8.47 -16.50 2.53
CA GLY A 82 9.26 -15.35 2.96
C GLY A 82 8.44 -14.14 3.33
N SER A 83 8.97 -12.95 3.08
CA SER A 83 8.29 -11.67 3.28
C SER A 83 7.68 -11.17 1.97
N PHE A 84 6.40 -10.82 1.99
CA PHE A 84 5.63 -10.36 0.83
C PHE A 84 4.72 -9.20 1.19
N GLU A 85 4.44 -8.35 0.22
CA GLU A 85 3.27 -7.46 0.30
C GLU A 85 1.98 -8.29 0.17
N THR A 86 0.96 -7.96 0.97
CA THR A 86 -0.31 -8.69 0.97
C THR A 86 -1.09 -8.48 -0.33
N PRO A 87 -1.88 -9.47 -0.78
CA PRO A 87 -2.85 -9.28 -1.86
C PRO A 87 -3.76 -8.07 -1.65
N TYR A 88 -4.17 -7.80 -0.41
CA TYR A 88 -4.96 -6.62 -0.06
C TYR A 88 -4.23 -5.31 -0.42
N LYS A 89 -2.93 -5.22 -0.13
CA LYS A 89 -2.12 -4.04 -0.44
C LYS A 89 -1.88 -3.88 -1.95
N THR A 90 -1.62 -4.97 -2.64
CA THR A 90 -1.19 -4.93 -4.05
C THR A 90 -2.34 -4.80 -5.04
N MET A 91 -3.53 -5.34 -4.72
CA MET A 91 -4.71 -5.26 -5.58
C MET A 91 -5.54 -4.00 -5.30
N GLY A 92 -6.02 -3.34 -6.36
CA GLY A 92 -6.76 -2.09 -6.24
C GLY A 92 -5.91 -0.90 -5.78
N LYS A 93 -4.62 -0.92 -6.07
CA LYS A 93 -3.68 0.16 -5.76
C LYS A 93 -3.65 1.19 -6.87
N TYR A 94 -4.51 2.20 -6.78
CA TYR A 94 -4.68 3.19 -7.84
C TYR A 94 -4.04 4.55 -7.53
N ASP A 95 -3.66 4.83 -6.29
CA ASP A 95 -2.99 6.07 -5.92
C ASP A 95 -1.56 6.10 -6.47
N LEU A 96 -1.28 7.05 -7.37
CA LEU A 96 0.06 7.25 -7.94
C LEU A 96 1.07 7.78 -6.91
N ASN A 97 0.59 8.39 -5.83
CA ASN A 97 1.39 9.05 -4.82
C ASN A 97 1.48 8.24 -3.52
N MET A 98 1.04 6.99 -3.52
CA MET A 98 1.05 6.14 -2.33
C MET A 98 2.44 6.13 -1.66
N ASP A 99 2.45 6.21 -0.34
CA ASP A 99 3.63 6.31 0.53
C ASP A 99 4.42 7.63 0.36
N THR A 100 3.82 8.67 -0.20
CA THR A 100 4.43 10.01 -0.24
C THR A 100 3.66 10.99 0.65
N ALA A 101 4.26 12.12 1.00
CA ALA A 101 3.60 13.15 1.81
C ALA A 101 2.28 13.70 1.21
N ILE A 102 2.03 13.46 -0.07
CA ILE A 102 0.79 13.82 -0.78
C ILE A 102 -0.06 12.60 -1.13
N GLY A 103 0.34 11.39 -0.71
CA GLY A 103 -0.40 10.15 -0.93
C GLY A 103 -1.74 10.14 -0.20
N LEU A 104 -2.74 9.51 -0.81
CA LEU A 104 -4.04 9.33 -0.17
C LEU A 104 -3.94 8.50 1.10
N ASN A 105 -3.07 7.47 1.13
CA ASN A 105 -2.87 6.62 2.29
C ASN A 105 -2.34 7.39 3.51
N GLU A 106 -1.46 8.36 3.33
CA GLU A 106 -0.94 9.21 4.41
C GLU A 106 -2.02 10.11 5.05
N HIS A 107 -3.10 10.34 4.32
CA HIS A 107 -4.22 11.16 4.74
C HIS A 107 -5.49 10.35 5.06
N GLY A 108 -5.44 9.02 4.96
CA GLY A 108 -6.56 8.13 5.23
C GLY A 108 -7.53 7.96 4.05
N GLY A 109 -7.16 8.40 2.84
CA GLY A 109 -7.99 8.24 1.65
C GLY A 109 -7.97 6.85 1.04
N THR A 110 -7.06 6.00 1.44
CA THR A 110 -7.03 4.56 1.14
C THR A 110 -6.12 3.87 2.13
N SER A 111 -6.38 2.62 2.42
CA SER A 111 -5.43 1.81 3.18
C SER A 111 -4.45 1.16 2.19
N ASP A 112 -3.19 1.22 2.46
CA ASP A 112 -2.20 0.34 1.83
C ASP A 112 -1.98 -0.96 2.63
N GLY A 113 -3.02 -1.40 3.34
CA GLY A 113 -2.97 -2.45 4.34
C GLY A 113 -2.62 -1.96 5.74
N ALA A 114 -2.58 -0.63 5.96
CA ALA A 114 -2.06 -0.02 7.19
C ALA A 114 -3.12 0.42 8.21
N PHE A 115 -4.40 0.18 7.99
CA PHE A 115 -5.43 0.42 9.01
C PHE A 115 -5.44 -0.71 10.05
N GLY A 116 -4.39 -0.76 10.89
CA GLY A 116 -4.23 -1.77 11.95
C GLY A 116 -3.71 -3.13 11.48
N ILE A 117 -3.70 -3.42 10.18
CA ILE A 117 -3.11 -4.65 9.64
C ILE A 117 -1.99 -4.26 8.68
N ALA A 118 -0.77 -4.75 8.94
CA ALA A 118 0.37 -4.43 8.10
C ALA A 118 0.18 -4.89 6.65
N GLY A 119 0.61 -4.07 5.68
CA GLY A 119 0.54 -4.39 4.26
C GLY A 119 1.68 -5.29 3.77
N THR A 120 2.68 -5.56 4.60
CA THR A 120 3.78 -6.50 4.33
C THR A 120 3.90 -7.45 5.49
N TRP A 121 3.93 -8.74 5.22
CA TRP A 121 4.03 -9.79 6.23
C TRP A 121 5.28 -10.62 6.04
N ASP A 122 6.00 -10.80 7.12
CA ASP A 122 7.13 -11.72 7.20
C ASP A 122 6.64 -13.14 7.42
N SER A 123 7.54 -14.13 7.26
CA SER A 123 7.26 -15.55 7.55
C SER A 123 5.94 -16.04 6.94
N SER A 124 5.74 -15.75 5.66
CA SER A 124 4.49 -16.02 4.95
C SER A 124 4.66 -17.04 3.83
N LEU A 125 3.55 -17.70 3.51
CA LEU A 125 3.37 -18.48 2.27
C LEU A 125 2.50 -17.67 1.31
N SER A 126 2.92 -17.53 0.05
CA SER A 126 2.16 -16.87 -1.02
C SER A 126 1.83 -17.85 -2.14
N LEU A 127 0.60 -17.78 -2.62
CA LEU A 127 0.07 -18.50 -3.77
C LEU A 127 -0.58 -17.51 -4.71
N GLU A 128 -0.13 -17.45 -5.96
CA GLU A 128 -0.69 -16.55 -6.96
C GLU A 128 -0.93 -17.32 -8.25
N THR A 129 -2.10 -17.17 -8.83
CA THR A 129 -2.45 -17.79 -10.10
C THR A 129 -3.25 -16.84 -10.98
N GLN A 130 -3.08 -16.98 -12.29
CA GLN A 130 -3.87 -16.26 -13.27
C GLN A 130 -4.41 -17.23 -14.30
N VAL A 131 -5.72 -17.22 -14.49
CA VAL A 131 -6.42 -18.03 -15.49
C VAL A 131 -7.22 -17.10 -16.40
N GLY A 132 -6.69 -16.82 -17.57
CA GLY A 132 -7.26 -15.84 -18.48
C GLY A 132 -7.35 -14.45 -17.84
N PRO A 133 -8.56 -13.85 -17.78
CA PRO A 133 -8.76 -12.53 -17.20
C PRO A 133 -8.82 -12.52 -15.65
N ILE A 134 -8.79 -13.69 -15.02
CA ILE A 134 -8.99 -13.85 -13.57
C ILE A 134 -7.64 -14.08 -12.90
N GLU A 135 -7.31 -13.24 -11.92
CA GLU A 135 -6.17 -13.37 -11.04
C GLU A 135 -6.64 -13.64 -9.60
N VAL A 136 -6.04 -14.64 -8.97
CA VAL A 136 -6.28 -14.98 -7.57
C VAL A 136 -4.95 -15.01 -6.84
N ALA A 137 -4.87 -14.31 -5.73
CA ALA A 137 -3.74 -14.35 -4.83
C ALA A 137 -4.21 -14.73 -3.42
N TYR A 138 -3.46 -15.59 -2.76
CA TYR A 138 -3.68 -15.98 -1.37
C TYR A 138 -2.36 -15.97 -0.62
N MET A 139 -2.34 -15.37 0.55
CA MET A 139 -1.20 -15.34 1.42
C MET A 139 -1.59 -15.77 2.82
N ARG A 140 -0.73 -16.53 3.47
CA ARG A 140 -0.90 -16.98 4.85
C ARG A 140 0.33 -16.60 5.65
N GLY A 141 0.15 -15.82 6.71
CA GLY A 141 1.16 -15.56 7.73
C GLY A 141 1.35 -16.81 8.61
N LEU A 142 2.60 -17.13 8.90
CA LEU A 142 2.99 -18.23 9.79
C LEU A 142 3.52 -17.62 11.08
N SER A 143 3.05 -18.09 12.23
CA SER A 143 3.57 -17.66 13.51
C SER A 143 4.88 -18.39 13.85
N GLU A 144 5.96 -17.64 14.01
CA GLU A 144 7.25 -18.16 14.49
C GLU A 144 7.42 -18.04 16.01
N GLN A 145 6.51 -17.35 16.71
CA GLN A 145 6.67 -17.09 18.14
C GLN A 145 6.09 -18.21 18.99
N THR A 146 6.98 -18.99 19.58
CA THR A 146 6.63 -20.13 20.47
C THR A 146 6.41 -19.74 21.93
N ASN A 147 6.66 -18.48 22.35
CA ASN A 147 6.79 -18.12 23.76
C ASN A 147 5.79 -17.10 24.30
N ASN A 148 4.81 -16.64 23.53
CA ASN A 148 3.76 -15.76 24.02
C ASN A 148 2.41 -16.47 24.08
N ALA A 149 1.66 -16.25 25.17
CA ALA A 149 0.32 -16.78 25.39
C ALA A 149 -0.71 -16.35 24.30
N ASN A 150 -0.36 -15.40 23.46
CA ASN A 150 -1.07 -14.95 22.28
C ASN A 150 -0.52 -15.68 21.06
N VAL A 151 -0.81 -16.95 20.93
CA VAL A 151 -0.49 -17.74 19.74
C VAL A 151 -1.25 -17.14 18.58
N GLN A 152 -0.53 -16.49 17.68
CA GLN A 152 -1.06 -15.99 16.43
C GLN A 152 -1.62 -17.17 15.64
N LYS A 153 -2.89 -17.12 15.36
CA LYS A 153 -3.58 -18.18 14.65
C LYS A 153 -3.80 -17.70 13.22
N SER A 154 -2.87 -18.07 12.35
CA SER A 154 -3.06 -18.05 10.89
C SER A 154 -3.78 -16.83 10.33
N ASP A 155 -3.06 -15.73 10.26
CA ASP A 155 -3.45 -14.56 9.46
C ASP A 155 -3.49 -14.93 7.99
N TYR A 156 -4.42 -14.35 7.23
CA TYR A 156 -4.48 -14.57 5.80
C TYR A 156 -4.86 -13.30 5.04
N SER A 157 -4.35 -13.20 3.83
CA SER A 157 -4.78 -12.21 2.86
C SER A 157 -5.21 -12.91 1.58
N ILE A 158 -6.30 -12.48 1.00
CA ILE A 158 -6.80 -13.01 -0.26
C ILE A 158 -7.18 -11.85 -1.18
N GLY A 159 -6.95 -12.03 -2.48
CA GLY A 159 -7.36 -11.09 -3.50
C GLY A 159 -7.87 -11.82 -4.74
N LEU A 160 -8.88 -11.24 -5.35
CA LEU A 160 -9.45 -11.64 -6.62
C LEU A 160 -9.55 -10.42 -7.52
N ARG A 161 -9.01 -10.51 -8.72
CA ARG A 161 -9.08 -9.46 -9.73
C ARG A 161 -9.55 -10.06 -11.06
N VAL A 162 -10.46 -9.36 -11.72
CA VAL A 162 -10.95 -9.70 -13.05
C VAL A 162 -10.76 -8.49 -13.96
N ALA A 163 -10.01 -8.66 -15.05
CA ALA A 163 -9.72 -7.59 -15.98
C ALA A 163 -10.14 -7.96 -17.40
N ASP A 164 -10.69 -6.99 -18.13
CA ASP A 164 -11.08 -7.13 -19.56
C ASP A 164 -12.10 -8.24 -19.89
N MET A 165 -12.76 -8.83 -18.90
CA MET A 165 -13.67 -9.95 -19.10
C MET A 165 -15.07 -9.51 -19.59
N VAL A 166 -15.62 -8.48 -18.93
CA VAL A 166 -16.98 -7.99 -19.21
C VAL A 166 -16.95 -6.85 -20.21
N LEU A 167 -15.98 -5.96 -20.05
CA LEU A 167 -15.80 -4.79 -20.90
C LEU A 167 -14.30 -4.51 -21.03
N PRO A 168 -13.77 -4.31 -22.26
CA PRO A 168 -12.37 -3.93 -22.45
C PRO A 168 -12.00 -2.69 -21.66
N GLY A 169 -10.91 -2.75 -20.90
CA GLY A 169 -10.45 -1.69 -20.03
C GLY A 169 -11.11 -1.62 -18.65
N LEU A 170 -12.06 -2.52 -18.36
CA LEU A 170 -12.65 -2.65 -17.02
C LEU A 170 -11.86 -3.66 -16.18
N GLU A 171 -11.45 -3.24 -15.01
CA GLU A 171 -10.93 -4.06 -13.92
C GLU A 171 -11.87 -3.96 -12.72
N VAL A 172 -12.18 -5.09 -12.09
CA VAL A 172 -12.93 -5.15 -10.84
C VAL A 172 -12.33 -6.21 -9.95
N GLY A 173 -12.43 -6.02 -8.65
CA GLY A 173 -11.91 -7.03 -7.74
C GLY A 173 -12.29 -6.80 -6.29
N PHE A 174 -11.87 -7.76 -5.50
CA PHE A 174 -12.04 -7.80 -4.06
C PHE A 174 -10.74 -8.25 -3.40
N ALA A 175 -10.44 -7.70 -2.24
CA ALA A 175 -9.34 -8.17 -1.41
C ALA A 175 -9.73 -8.10 0.07
N ARG A 176 -9.19 -9.04 0.86
CA ARG A 176 -9.38 -9.09 2.32
C ARG A 176 -8.05 -9.37 2.99
N ASN A 177 -7.75 -8.60 4.04
CA ASN A 177 -6.80 -8.97 5.07
C ASN A 177 -7.55 -9.44 6.30
N HIS A 178 -7.07 -10.52 6.93
CA HIS A 178 -7.58 -10.98 8.21
C HIS A 178 -6.42 -11.27 9.15
N ASP A 179 -6.37 -10.54 10.25
CA ASP A 179 -5.42 -10.70 11.35
C ASP A 179 -6.14 -11.28 12.55
N LYS A 180 -5.73 -12.49 12.98
CA LYS A 180 -6.27 -13.16 14.17
C LYS A 180 -5.55 -12.78 15.45
N SER A 181 -4.43 -12.10 15.35
CA SER A 181 -3.57 -11.77 16.49
C SER A 181 -3.94 -10.48 17.21
N GLY A 182 -4.99 -9.77 16.75
CA GLY A 182 -5.42 -8.51 17.37
C GLY A 182 -5.47 -8.57 18.88
N ASP A 183 -4.99 -7.53 19.56
CA ASP A 183 -4.80 -7.39 21.02
C ASP A 183 -6.01 -7.77 21.89
N SER A 184 -7.19 -7.94 21.30
CA SER A 184 -8.43 -8.32 22.00
C SER A 184 -8.83 -9.80 21.85
N GLY A 185 -8.02 -10.61 21.17
CA GLY A 185 -8.35 -12.01 20.89
C GLY A 185 -9.53 -12.21 19.92
N ARG A 186 -9.97 -11.14 19.27
CA ARG A 186 -10.97 -11.14 18.19
C ARG A 186 -10.24 -10.88 16.89
N GLY A 187 -10.50 -11.67 15.87
CA GLY A 187 -9.95 -11.45 14.56
C GLY A 187 -10.40 -10.08 14.00
N THR A 188 -9.50 -9.41 13.31
CA THR A 188 -9.73 -8.13 12.64
C THR A 188 -9.68 -8.35 11.15
N SER A 189 -10.59 -7.78 10.40
CA SER A 189 -10.63 -7.90 8.94
C SER A 189 -10.70 -6.52 8.30
N ASN A 190 -10.00 -6.36 7.19
CA ASN A 190 -10.20 -5.24 6.27
C ASN A 190 -10.63 -5.80 4.93
N ASP A 191 -11.74 -5.32 4.43
CA ASP A 191 -12.29 -5.68 3.13
C ASP A 191 -12.14 -4.54 2.15
N LYS A 192 -11.79 -4.84 0.90
CA LYS A 192 -11.66 -3.86 -0.17
C LYS A 192 -12.38 -4.35 -1.41
N LEU A 193 -13.32 -3.56 -1.90
CA LEU A 193 -13.84 -3.63 -3.26
C LEU A 193 -13.12 -2.59 -4.11
N PHE A 194 -12.73 -2.93 -5.31
CA PHE A 194 -12.06 -1.99 -6.20
C PHE A 194 -12.50 -2.16 -7.65
N ALA A 195 -12.48 -1.06 -8.37
CA ALA A 195 -12.73 -1.05 -9.80
C ALA A 195 -11.93 0.04 -10.49
N SER A 196 -11.50 -0.20 -11.72
CA SER A 196 -10.99 0.84 -12.61
C SER A 196 -11.51 0.65 -14.02
N TYR A 197 -11.64 1.75 -14.76
CA TYR A 197 -12.10 1.71 -16.14
C TYR A 197 -11.35 2.71 -17.01
N LYS A 198 -10.85 2.23 -18.14
CA LYS A 198 -10.24 3.05 -19.20
C LYS A 198 -11.35 3.64 -20.07
N VAL A 199 -11.78 4.86 -19.75
CA VAL A 199 -12.91 5.53 -20.43
C VAL A 199 -12.58 5.83 -21.90
N MET A 200 -11.35 6.30 -22.14
CA MET A 200 -10.80 6.59 -23.46
C MET A 200 -9.26 6.59 -23.39
N PRO A 201 -8.56 6.64 -24.53
CA PRO A 201 -7.10 6.75 -24.50
C PRO A 201 -6.63 7.90 -23.62
N GLY A 202 -5.80 7.58 -22.63
CA GLY A 202 -5.26 8.55 -21.67
C GLY A 202 -6.18 8.88 -20.49
N VAL A 203 -7.44 8.47 -20.45
CA VAL A 203 -8.36 8.75 -19.34
C VAL A 203 -8.80 7.45 -18.67
N GLY A 204 -8.49 7.32 -17.41
CA GLY A 204 -8.95 6.25 -16.53
C GLY A 204 -9.67 6.80 -15.31
N VAL A 205 -10.65 6.07 -14.83
CA VAL A 205 -11.33 6.34 -13.56
C VAL A 205 -11.14 5.15 -12.64
N PHE A 206 -11.14 5.40 -11.33
CA PHE A 206 -11.06 4.33 -10.35
C PHE A 206 -11.94 4.58 -9.13
N TYR A 207 -12.21 3.49 -8.45
CA TYR A 207 -13.00 3.43 -7.23
C TYR A 207 -12.37 2.41 -6.29
N THR A 208 -12.31 2.72 -4.98
CA THR A 208 -12.10 1.75 -3.91
C THR A 208 -13.10 2.00 -2.80
N GLY A 209 -13.70 0.94 -2.29
CA GLY A 209 -14.50 0.96 -1.06
C GLY A 209 -13.85 0.01 -0.07
N GLU A 210 -13.46 0.49 1.09
CA GLU A 210 -12.77 -0.27 2.12
C GLU A 210 -13.55 -0.25 3.42
N GLU A 211 -13.90 -1.43 3.93
CA GLU A 211 -14.46 -1.62 5.27
C GLU A 211 -13.33 -2.06 6.19
N VAL A 212 -13.11 -1.30 7.25
CA VAL A 212 -11.99 -1.48 8.17
C VAL A 212 -12.52 -1.80 9.55
N GLU A 213 -12.34 -3.04 9.99
CA GLU A 213 -12.58 -3.48 11.35
C GLU A 213 -11.28 -3.41 12.14
N ILE A 214 -11.16 -2.48 13.08
CA ILE A 214 -9.93 -2.37 13.88
C ILE A 214 -10.20 -2.75 15.32
N ALA A 215 -9.44 -3.70 15.80
CA ALA A 215 -9.32 -4.00 17.22
C ALA A 215 -8.04 -3.33 17.76
N GLY A 216 -8.10 -2.06 18.14
CA GLY A 216 -6.96 -1.37 18.75
C GLY A 216 -7.28 0.08 19.12
N THR A 217 -6.51 0.63 20.06
CA THR A 217 -6.76 1.93 20.69
C THR A 217 -6.45 3.14 19.79
N ASN A 218 -5.82 2.95 18.64
CA ASN A 218 -5.26 4.05 17.85
C ASN A 218 -5.89 4.23 16.46
N HIS A 219 -6.80 3.37 16.05
CA HIS A 219 -7.45 3.48 14.76
C HIS A 219 -8.95 3.27 14.92
N ALA A 220 -9.75 4.09 14.29
CA ALA A 220 -11.20 3.93 14.25
C ALA A 220 -11.58 2.90 13.20
N ALA A 221 -12.51 2.01 13.51
CA ALA A 221 -13.20 1.21 12.53
C ALA A 221 -14.08 2.12 11.67
N GLY A 222 -14.40 1.72 10.46
CA GLY A 222 -15.27 2.48 9.58
C GLY A 222 -15.06 2.17 8.10
N ASP A 223 -15.72 2.96 7.28
CA ASP A 223 -15.73 2.83 5.83
C ASP A 223 -14.92 3.95 5.17
N ILE A 224 -14.16 3.59 4.14
CA ILE A 224 -13.44 4.57 3.31
C ILE A 224 -13.86 4.35 1.87
N THR A 225 -14.35 5.40 1.24
CA THR A 225 -14.72 5.37 -0.17
C THR A 225 -13.86 6.34 -0.96
N THR A 226 -13.17 5.88 -1.99
CA THR A 226 -12.28 6.69 -2.80
C THR A 226 -12.66 6.64 -4.27
N TYR A 227 -12.65 7.79 -4.91
CA TYR A 227 -12.85 7.97 -6.34
C TYR A 227 -11.69 8.77 -6.93
N GLY A 228 -11.29 8.43 -8.13
CA GLY A 228 -10.27 9.22 -8.80
C GLY A 228 -10.28 9.08 -10.31
N VAL A 229 -9.56 10.01 -10.91
CA VAL A 229 -9.34 10.09 -12.36
C VAL A 229 -7.85 10.20 -12.61
N HIS A 230 -7.37 9.41 -13.56
CA HIS A 230 -6.05 9.56 -14.15
C HIS A 230 -6.19 10.14 -15.56
N TYR A 231 -5.41 11.16 -15.86
CA TYR A 231 -5.33 11.72 -17.19
C TYR A 231 -3.88 11.75 -17.67
N THR A 232 -3.59 10.97 -18.71
CA THR A 232 -2.26 10.90 -19.33
C THR A 232 -2.21 11.83 -20.54
N MET A 233 -1.31 12.79 -20.52
CA MET A 233 -1.06 13.73 -21.61
C MET A 233 0.44 13.82 -21.90
N GLY A 234 0.90 13.16 -22.96
CA GLY A 234 2.31 13.08 -23.31
C GLY A 234 3.13 12.41 -22.21
N HIS A 235 4.03 13.16 -21.60
CA HIS A 235 4.89 12.67 -20.50
C HIS A 235 4.27 12.88 -19.10
N ASN A 236 3.09 13.47 -19.01
CA ASN A 236 2.43 13.79 -17.76
C ASN A 236 1.32 12.80 -17.44
N VAL A 237 1.18 12.43 -16.19
CA VAL A 237 0.03 11.72 -15.64
C VAL A 237 -0.53 12.57 -14.50
N ILE A 238 -1.72 13.12 -14.71
CA ILE A 238 -2.43 13.91 -13.72
C ILE A 238 -3.38 12.98 -12.98
N GLN A 239 -3.36 13.00 -11.67
CA GLN A 239 -4.33 12.34 -10.81
C GLN A 239 -5.15 13.41 -10.08
N ILE A 240 -6.46 13.21 -10.03
CA ILE A 240 -7.37 13.92 -9.14
C ILE A 240 -8.14 12.83 -8.38
N ALA A 241 -8.18 12.91 -7.07
CA ALA A 241 -8.89 11.95 -6.24
C ALA A 241 -9.60 12.62 -5.08
N TYR A 242 -10.70 12.00 -4.67
CA TYR A 242 -11.47 12.34 -3.50
C TYR A 242 -11.70 11.06 -2.68
N ALA A 243 -11.56 11.18 -1.37
CA ALA A 243 -11.94 10.11 -0.46
C ALA A 243 -12.82 10.65 0.66
N ASP A 244 -13.74 9.80 1.08
CA ASP A 244 -14.65 10.00 2.19
C ASP A 244 -14.41 8.90 3.22
N GLY A 245 -14.07 9.28 4.43
CA GLY A 245 -13.86 8.38 5.57
C GLY A 245 -14.98 8.56 6.57
N ASN A 246 -15.88 7.56 6.65
CA ASN A 246 -16.97 7.49 7.59
C ASN A 246 -16.59 6.51 8.70
N MET A 247 -16.22 7.05 9.84
CA MET A 247 -15.67 6.29 10.94
C MET A 247 -16.77 5.98 11.98
N ASP A 248 -16.74 4.81 12.59
CA ASP A 248 -17.73 4.39 13.63
C ASP A 248 -17.74 5.33 14.84
N ALA A 249 -16.64 6.02 15.09
CA ALA A 249 -16.58 7.04 16.14
C ALA A 249 -17.01 8.40 15.59
N ALA A 250 -18.17 8.87 15.93
CA ALA A 250 -18.90 10.02 15.40
C ALA A 250 -18.18 11.40 15.38
N THR A 251 -16.91 11.48 15.74
CA THR A 251 -16.13 12.73 15.73
C THR A 251 -14.90 12.67 14.85
N THR A 252 -14.79 11.62 14.03
CA THR A 252 -13.57 11.34 13.26
C THR A 252 -13.80 11.20 11.77
N ASP A 253 -15.02 11.47 11.28
CA ASP A 253 -15.30 11.50 9.85
C ASP A 253 -14.47 12.57 9.15
N TYR A 254 -14.04 12.27 7.94
CA TYR A 254 -13.13 13.16 7.21
C TYR A 254 -13.30 13.06 5.68
N ASP A 255 -12.90 14.12 5.02
CA ASP A 255 -12.73 14.15 3.57
C ASP A 255 -11.27 14.35 3.18
N VAL A 256 -10.86 13.74 2.07
CA VAL A 256 -9.52 13.93 1.49
C VAL A 256 -9.64 14.32 0.03
N TRP A 257 -8.98 15.41 -0.35
CA TRP A 257 -8.80 15.83 -1.74
C TRP A 257 -7.34 15.79 -2.12
N SER A 258 -7.04 15.21 -3.26
CA SER A 258 -5.68 15.14 -3.80
C SER A 258 -5.66 15.53 -5.28
N ILE A 259 -4.66 16.30 -5.65
CA ILE A 259 -4.30 16.57 -7.04
C ILE A 259 -2.79 16.45 -7.19
N SER A 260 -2.34 15.74 -8.20
CA SER A 260 -0.92 15.59 -8.51
C SER A 260 -0.66 15.51 -10.00
N ASN A 261 0.56 15.79 -10.38
CA ASN A 261 1.10 15.55 -11.71
C ASN A 261 2.43 14.79 -11.57
N GLN A 262 2.52 13.63 -12.16
CA GLN A 262 3.76 12.89 -12.35
C GLN A 262 4.24 13.13 -13.78
N MET A 263 5.42 13.72 -13.91
CA MET A 263 6.07 14.00 -15.19
C MET A 263 7.22 13.02 -15.42
N ASN A 264 7.08 12.16 -16.42
CA ASN A 264 8.10 11.21 -16.82
C ASN A 264 9.18 11.91 -17.65
N LEU A 265 10.33 12.21 -17.06
CA LEU A 265 11.47 12.84 -17.74
C LEU A 265 12.21 11.85 -18.64
N SER A 266 12.22 10.57 -18.24
CA SER A 266 12.81 9.47 -18.99
C SER A 266 12.10 8.14 -18.62
N LYS A 267 12.59 7.00 -19.18
CA LYS A 267 12.09 5.66 -18.79
C LYS A 267 12.39 5.31 -17.34
N SER A 268 13.36 5.96 -16.72
CA SER A 268 13.82 5.67 -15.36
C SER A 268 13.74 6.86 -14.40
N THR A 269 13.30 8.02 -14.84
CA THR A 269 13.22 9.20 -13.97
C THR A 269 11.87 9.89 -14.13
N ASP A 270 11.20 10.11 -13.03
CA ASP A 270 10.00 10.93 -12.94
C ASP A 270 10.11 12.00 -11.86
N VAL A 271 9.34 13.07 -12.04
CA VAL A 271 9.15 14.15 -11.06
C VAL A 271 7.68 14.23 -10.76
N THR A 272 7.34 14.23 -9.48
CA THR A 272 5.97 14.36 -9.00
C THR A 272 5.81 15.66 -8.24
N ILE A 273 4.75 16.40 -8.54
CA ILE A 273 4.30 17.56 -7.77
C ILE A 273 2.84 17.38 -7.42
N GLY A 274 2.44 17.76 -6.22
CA GLY A 274 1.05 17.61 -5.83
C GLY A 274 0.67 18.33 -4.54
N TYR A 275 -0.62 18.23 -4.26
CA TYR A 275 -1.28 18.80 -3.12
C TYR A 275 -2.36 17.84 -2.60
N THR A 276 -2.42 17.67 -1.29
CA THR A 276 -3.46 16.90 -0.62
C THR A 276 -4.00 17.68 0.58
N ARG A 277 -5.31 17.64 0.76
CA ARG A 277 -6.02 18.24 1.90
C ARG A 277 -6.89 17.18 2.57
N LYS A 278 -6.75 17.03 3.88
CA LYS A 278 -7.68 16.31 4.74
C LYS A 278 -8.48 17.29 5.57
N GLY A 279 -9.80 17.26 5.46
CA GLY A 279 -10.74 17.93 6.34
C GLY A 279 -11.27 16.94 7.38
N ILE A 280 -11.48 17.35 8.63
CA ILE A 280 -12.14 16.54 9.66
C ILE A 280 -13.48 17.18 9.93
N GLU A 281 -14.56 16.40 9.89
CA GLU A 281 -15.91 16.89 10.11
C GLU A 281 -16.05 17.49 11.53
N GLY A 282 -16.68 18.65 11.62
CA GLY A 282 -16.76 19.40 12.89
C GLY A 282 -15.45 20.03 13.37
N GLY A 283 -14.35 19.80 12.66
CA GLY A 283 -13.05 20.37 12.97
C GLY A 283 -12.78 21.71 12.23
N ASN A 284 -12.17 22.66 12.90
CA ASN A 284 -11.81 23.95 12.29
C ASN A 284 -10.50 23.92 11.51
N ASN A 285 -9.73 22.82 11.56
CA ASN A 285 -8.39 22.73 11.00
C ASN A 285 -8.32 21.60 9.95
N ALA A 286 -7.96 21.94 8.73
CA ALA A 286 -7.61 20.96 7.70
C ALA A 286 -6.08 20.76 7.69
N VAL A 287 -5.66 19.50 7.55
CA VAL A 287 -4.27 19.15 7.23
C VAL A 287 -4.06 19.37 5.74
N ARG A 288 -2.99 20.03 5.37
CA ARG A 288 -2.61 20.31 3.98
C ARG A 288 -1.18 19.91 3.74
N SER A 289 -0.95 19.17 2.69
CA SER A 289 0.37 18.71 2.28
C SER A 289 0.66 19.16 0.85
N TYR A 290 1.85 19.66 0.65
CA TYR A 290 2.41 19.99 -0.67
C TYR A 290 3.65 19.10 -0.83
N GLY A 291 3.84 18.52 -1.99
CA GLY A 291 4.96 17.66 -2.27
C GLY A 291 5.59 17.93 -3.62
N LEU A 292 6.91 17.87 -3.65
CA LEU A 292 7.74 17.76 -4.85
C LEU A 292 8.67 16.58 -4.64
N GLY A 293 8.61 15.60 -5.52
CA GLY A 293 9.42 14.39 -5.44
C GLY A 293 10.14 14.08 -6.75
N ILE A 294 11.25 13.39 -6.64
CA ILE A 294 11.99 12.83 -7.77
C ILE A 294 12.18 11.36 -7.51
N THR A 295 11.82 10.52 -8.49
CA THR A 295 12.09 9.08 -8.47
C THR A 295 13.04 8.73 -9.59
N HIS A 296 14.08 7.95 -9.27
CA HIS A 296 15.00 7.41 -10.27
C HIS A 296 15.18 5.89 -10.07
N LYS A 297 15.06 5.13 -11.16
CA LYS A 297 15.28 3.68 -11.22
C LYS A 297 16.54 3.41 -12.05
N PHE A 298 17.45 2.63 -11.55
CA PHE A 298 18.71 2.27 -12.21
C PHE A 298 18.84 0.75 -12.40
#